data_1b93a5fe397857b7f214dc1b6c561aa6
#
_entry.id   1b93a5fe397857b7f214dc1b6c561aa6
#
_cell.length_a   1.000
_cell.length_b   1.000
_cell.length_c   1.000
_cell.angle_alpha   90.00
_cell.angle_beta   90.00
_cell.angle_gamma   90.00
#
_symmetry.space_group_name_H-M   'P 1'
#
loop_
_entity.id
_entity.type
_entity.pdbx_description
1 polymer ?
#
loop_
_entity_poly.entity_id
_entity_poly.type
_entity_poly.pdbx_seq_one_letter_code
_entity_poly.pdbx_strand_id
1 'polypeptide(L)'
;MSLTADGEAMAGFARNILAASEQAAAYFRASRPRGRLRIGISDDLALTRLPQILRDFRRDNPLVDFDLTVDQSGLLHQRLASDKLDVFIGKRPSGEQRGQLVKRDRLVWVGTPSTKLDLTRPLPLALYPAPSISRTEIRRALRRARLPFRTACICRGVNGLIAAAAAGIGISALAASLVPAQLTTLGPGHRLPELGPIDLVLLTNPRTDQRSAVRALIATVLASGSRTLTTYRDEATADPAAHLRP
;
A
#
# COMPACT_ATOMS: atom_id res chain seq x y z
N MET A 1 -56.12 0.21 -10.91
CA MET A 1 -55.75 -0.89 -9.98
C MET A 1 -55.67 -0.27 -8.60
N SER A 2 -56.59 -0.57 -7.70
CA SER A 2 -56.61 -0.07 -6.31
C SER A 2 -55.89 -1.07 -5.42
N LEU A 3 -55.16 -0.57 -4.42
CA LEU A 3 -54.53 -1.40 -3.42
C LEU A 3 -55.61 -2.05 -2.53
N THR A 4 -55.30 -3.23 -2.00
CA THR A 4 -56.10 -3.84 -0.91
C THR A 4 -55.81 -3.10 0.41
N ALA A 5 -56.66 -3.27 1.42
CA ALA A 5 -56.42 -2.67 2.76
C ALA A 5 -55.03 -3.02 3.32
N ASP A 6 -54.59 -4.26 3.16
CA ASP A 6 -53.23 -4.70 3.57
C ASP A 6 -52.16 -4.05 2.67
N GLY A 7 -52.43 -3.82 1.40
CA GLY A 7 -51.53 -3.10 0.48
C GLY A 7 -51.36 -1.63 0.87
N GLU A 8 -52.40 -0.96 1.32
CA GLU A 8 -52.34 0.42 1.85
C GLU A 8 -51.57 0.50 3.17
N ALA A 9 -51.80 -0.45 4.08
CA ALA A 9 -51.05 -0.58 5.32
C ALA A 9 -49.56 -0.80 5.05
N MET A 10 -49.23 -1.70 4.14
CA MET A 10 -47.81 -1.99 3.76
C MET A 10 -47.15 -0.76 3.12
N ALA A 11 -47.85 -0.02 2.25
CA ALA A 11 -47.36 1.23 1.68
C ALA A 11 -47.12 2.31 2.74
N GLY A 12 -47.93 2.32 3.82
CA GLY A 12 -47.69 3.17 5.00
C GLY A 12 -46.43 2.82 5.74
N PHE A 13 -46.24 1.54 6.04
CA PHE A 13 -44.99 1.06 6.69
C PHE A 13 -43.76 1.32 5.83
N ALA A 14 -43.83 1.05 4.52
CA ALA A 14 -42.71 1.31 3.61
C ALA A 14 -42.28 2.79 3.60
N ARG A 15 -43.26 3.72 3.57
CA ARG A 15 -42.98 5.16 3.66
C ARG A 15 -42.30 5.53 4.97
N ASN A 16 -42.73 4.97 6.10
CA ASN A 16 -42.12 5.23 7.41
C ASN A 16 -40.67 4.71 7.48
N ILE A 17 -40.42 3.53 6.93
CA ILE A 17 -39.05 2.95 6.86
C ILE A 17 -38.13 3.81 5.98
N LEU A 18 -38.63 4.24 4.82
CA LEU A 18 -37.88 5.12 3.91
C LEU A 18 -37.56 6.46 4.56
N ALA A 19 -38.57 7.09 5.21
CA ALA A 19 -38.39 8.36 5.92
C ALA A 19 -37.38 8.24 7.06
N ALA A 20 -37.44 7.16 7.86
CA ALA A 20 -36.47 6.89 8.91
C ALA A 20 -35.04 6.65 8.35
N SER A 21 -34.93 5.93 7.23
CA SER A 21 -33.70 5.72 6.51
C SER A 21 -33.11 7.03 5.97
N GLU A 22 -33.94 7.89 5.37
CA GLU A 22 -33.52 9.21 4.90
C GLU A 22 -33.09 10.14 6.05
N GLN A 23 -33.79 10.09 7.18
CA GLN A 23 -33.48 10.87 8.37
C GLN A 23 -32.13 10.42 8.99
N ALA A 24 -31.90 9.10 9.07
CA ALA A 24 -30.61 8.55 9.47
C ALA A 24 -29.49 8.96 8.51
N ALA A 25 -29.73 8.82 7.20
CA ALA A 25 -28.78 9.27 6.18
C ALA A 25 -28.51 10.78 6.23
N ALA A 26 -29.53 11.61 6.54
CA ALA A 26 -29.37 13.06 6.72
C ALA A 26 -28.55 13.40 7.96
N TYR A 27 -28.78 12.69 9.08
CA TYR A 27 -28.00 12.83 10.31
C TYR A 27 -26.52 12.53 10.08
N PHE A 28 -26.21 11.44 9.39
CA PHE A 28 -24.83 11.08 9.06
C PHE A 28 -24.22 11.98 7.97
N ARG A 29 -25.03 12.56 7.06
CA ARG A 29 -24.56 13.59 6.10
C ARG A 29 -24.19 14.91 6.78
N ALA A 30 -24.86 15.30 7.85
CA ALA A 30 -24.51 16.49 8.64
C ALA A 30 -23.15 16.40 9.33
N SER A 31 -22.68 15.17 9.58
CA SER A 31 -21.33 14.89 10.14
C SER A 31 -20.31 14.42 9.08
N ARG A 32 -20.49 14.85 7.80
CA ARG A 32 -19.53 14.47 6.75
C ARG A 32 -18.10 14.84 7.14
N PRO A 33 -17.14 13.92 6.93
CA PRO A 33 -15.73 14.22 7.11
C PRO A 33 -15.34 15.47 6.33
N ARG A 34 -14.60 16.37 6.98
CA ARG A 34 -14.10 17.62 6.39
C ARG A 34 -12.76 18.02 6.94
N GLY A 35 -12.07 18.90 6.20
CA GLY A 35 -10.76 19.41 6.55
C GLY A 35 -9.63 18.69 5.85
N ARG A 36 -8.38 18.96 6.26
CA ARG A 36 -7.18 18.41 5.64
C ARG A 36 -6.74 17.13 6.33
N LEU A 37 -6.39 16.11 5.53
CA LEU A 37 -5.90 14.81 5.95
C LEU A 37 -4.45 14.63 5.46
N ARG A 38 -3.51 14.51 6.40
CA ARG A 38 -2.07 14.33 6.10
C ARG A 38 -1.76 12.84 6.02
N ILE A 39 -1.51 12.35 4.81
CA ILE A 39 -1.31 10.92 4.53
C ILE A 39 0.13 10.68 4.11
N GLY A 40 0.81 9.75 4.78
CA GLY A 40 2.09 9.20 4.35
C GLY A 40 1.92 7.85 3.66
N ILE A 41 2.50 7.67 2.49
CA ILE A 41 2.40 6.43 1.73
C ILE A 41 3.78 6.02 1.27
N SER A 42 4.15 4.75 1.51
CA SER A 42 5.46 4.29 1.03
C SER A 42 5.52 4.34 -0.51
N ASP A 43 6.68 4.75 -1.01
CA ASP A 43 6.89 5.10 -2.42
C ASP A 43 6.60 3.94 -3.39
N ASP A 44 6.87 2.71 -2.98
CA ASP A 44 6.54 1.52 -3.76
C ASP A 44 5.03 1.24 -3.82
N LEU A 45 4.26 1.62 -2.80
CA LEU A 45 2.80 1.51 -2.81
C LEU A 45 2.10 2.59 -3.64
N ALA A 46 2.75 3.74 -3.85
CA ALA A 46 2.19 4.80 -4.69
C ALA A 46 2.00 4.36 -6.15
N LEU A 47 2.70 3.30 -6.60
CA LEU A 47 2.58 2.72 -7.94
C LEU A 47 1.49 1.64 -8.07
N THR A 48 0.72 1.41 -7.01
CA THR A 48 -0.36 0.41 -6.95
C THR A 48 -1.73 1.01 -7.28
N ARG A 49 -2.80 0.35 -6.83
CA ARG A 49 -4.19 0.85 -6.93
C ARG A 49 -4.53 1.99 -5.96
N LEU A 50 -3.54 2.54 -5.28
CA LEU A 50 -3.76 3.69 -4.39
C LEU A 50 -4.55 4.83 -5.05
N PRO A 51 -4.31 5.21 -6.34
CA PRO A 51 -5.11 6.24 -6.98
C PRO A 51 -6.60 5.93 -7.02
N GLN A 52 -7.01 4.66 -7.18
CA GLN A 52 -8.42 4.27 -7.14
C GLN A 52 -9.01 4.46 -5.75
N ILE A 53 -8.28 4.05 -4.70
CA ILE A 53 -8.73 4.20 -3.31
C ILE A 53 -8.93 5.67 -2.96
N LEU A 54 -7.96 6.51 -3.33
CA LEU A 54 -8.06 7.95 -3.08
C LEU A 54 -9.22 8.59 -3.87
N ARG A 55 -9.49 8.12 -5.09
CA ARG A 55 -10.63 8.55 -5.91
C ARG A 55 -11.95 8.17 -5.25
N ASP A 56 -12.10 6.92 -4.82
CA ASP A 56 -13.30 6.43 -4.15
C ASP A 56 -13.53 7.17 -2.84
N PHE A 57 -12.49 7.33 -2.04
CA PHE A 57 -12.56 8.12 -0.83
C PHE A 57 -12.98 9.58 -1.10
N ARG A 58 -12.40 10.22 -2.12
CA ARG A 58 -12.73 11.61 -2.49
C ARG A 58 -14.16 11.77 -2.95
N ARG A 59 -14.68 10.81 -3.73
CA ARG A 59 -16.07 10.80 -4.17
C ARG A 59 -17.03 10.78 -2.98
N ASP A 60 -16.72 9.94 -1.98
CA ASP A 60 -17.60 9.74 -0.81
C ASP A 60 -17.38 10.84 0.26
N ASN A 61 -16.25 11.51 0.24
CA ASN A 61 -15.85 12.55 1.21
C ASN A 61 -15.32 13.82 0.49
N PRO A 62 -16.19 14.55 -0.24
CA PRO A 62 -15.77 15.67 -1.12
C PRO A 62 -15.22 16.89 -0.36
N LEU A 63 -15.47 16.99 0.97
CA LEU A 63 -15.00 18.10 1.82
C LEU A 63 -13.66 17.80 2.53
N VAL A 64 -13.01 16.70 2.17
CA VAL A 64 -11.69 16.34 2.71
C VAL A 64 -10.63 16.64 1.68
N ASP A 65 -9.68 17.51 2.03
CA ASP A 65 -8.47 17.77 1.24
C ASP A 65 -7.34 16.86 1.71
N PHE A 66 -6.42 16.56 0.79
CA PHE A 66 -5.25 15.73 1.07
C PHE A 66 -3.97 16.55 1.13
N ASP A 67 -3.12 16.21 2.09
CA ASP A 67 -1.69 16.50 2.10
C ASP A 67 -0.97 15.15 1.99
N LEU A 68 -0.52 14.80 0.78
CA LEU A 68 0.03 13.49 0.46
C LEU A 68 1.56 13.55 0.47
N THR A 69 2.16 12.80 1.37
CA THR A 69 3.61 12.59 1.42
C THR A 69 3.94 11.19 0.92
N VAL A 70 4.74 11.10 -0.13
CA VAL A 70 5.27 9.82 -0.65
C VAL A 70 6.75 9.74 -0.30
N ASP A 71 7.15 8.73 0.48
CA ASP A 71 8.52 8.57 0.94
C ASP A 71 8.78 7.12 1.39
N GLN A 72 9.99 6.81 1.83
CA GLN A 72 10.33 5.50 2.41
C GLN A 72 9.61 5.28 3.74
N SER A 73 9.14 4.05 3.97
CA SER A 73 8.40 3.68 5.19
C SER A 73 9.12 4.10 6.48
N GLY A 74 10.44 3.97 6.54
CA GLY A 74 11.21 4.39 7.74
C GLY A 74 11.11 5.88 8.05
N LEU A 75 11.14 6.75 7.03
CA LEU A 75 10.96 8.19 7.18
C LEU A 75 9.51 8.54 7.54
N LEU A 76 8.55 7.85 6.94
CA LEU A 76 7.13 8.06 7.23
C LEU A 76 6.77 7.65 8.66
N HIS A 77 7.36 6.57 9.20
CA HIS A 77 7.24 6.23 10.62
C HIS A 77 7.72 7.38 11.53
N GLN A 78 8.86 8.00 11.21
CA GLN A 78 9.37 9.15 11.96
C GLN A 78 8.43 10.36 11.87
N ARG A 79 7.87 10.64 10.67
CA ARG A 79 6.91 11.72 10.46
C ARG A 79 5.60 11.50 11.22
N LEU A 80 5.11 10.26 11.27
CA LEU A 80 3.93 9.89 12.05
C LEU A 80 4.18 10.11 13.55
N ALA A 81 5.33 9.63 14.04
CA ALA A 81 5.73 9.79 15.45
C ALA A 81 5.95 11.26 15.87
N SER A 82 6.26 12.14 14.91
CA SER A 82 6.44 13.59 15.14
C SER A 82 5.19 14.42 14.79
N ASP A 83 4.00 13.83 14.77
CA ASP A 83 2.71 14.47 14.51
C ASP A 83 2.61 15.18 13.13
N LYS A 84 3.47 14.82 12.17
CA LYS A 84 3.47 15.40 10.82
C LYS A 84 2.53 14.66 9.85
N LEU A 85 2.04 13.48 10.24
CA LEU A 85 1.06 12.70 9.50
C LEU A 85 -0.10 12.33 10.41
N ASP A 86 -1.29 12.17 9.82
CA ASP A 86 -2.48 11.63 10.48
C ASP A 86 -2.58 10.12 10.25
N VAL A 87 -2.21 9.67 9.04
CA VAL A 87 -2.24 8.26 8.62
C VAL A 87 -0.96 7.93 7.86
N PHE A 88 -0.46 6.74 8.06
CA PHE A 88 0.65 6.14 7.31
C PHE A 88 0.23 4.80 6.74
N ILE A 89 0.56 4.55 5.46
CA ILE A 89 0.37 3.26 4.80
C ILE A 89 1.73 2.82 4.23
N GLY A 90 2.21 1.69 4.68
CA GLY A 90 3.52 1.20 4.24
C GLY A 90 4.00 -0.02 5.01
N LYS A 91 5.30 -0.29 4.90
CA LYS A 91 5.93 -1.45 5.55
C LYS A 91 6.08 -1.22 7.05
N ARG A 92 5.85 -2.27 7.80
CA ARG A 92 6.11 -2.35 9.24
C ARG A 92 7.47 -3.02 9.49
N PRO A 93 8.28 -2.52 10.44
CA PRO A 93 9.51 -3.21 10.85
C PRO A 93 9.21 -4.63 11.36
N SER A 94 10.12 -5.56 11.10
CA SER A 94 10.01 -6.94 11.58
C SER A 94 9.97 -6.97 13.12
N GLY A 95 8.99 -7.69 13.68
CA GLY A 95 8.76 -7.81 15.13
C GLY A 95 7.87 -6.73 15.74
N GLU A 96 7.52 -5.68 15.01
CA GLU A 96 6.54 -4.68 15.46
C GLU A 96 5.10 -5.17 15.23
N GLN A 97 4.20 -4.89 16.18
CA GLN A 97 2.79 -5.31 16.11
C GLN A 97 1.82 -4.15 15.90
N ARG A 98 2.29 -2.89 15.96
CA ARG A 98 1.43 -1.71 15.80
C ARG A 98 0.84 -1.62 14.39
N GLY A 99 -0.39 -1.10 14.33
CA GLY A 99 -1.10 -0.83 13.09
C GLY A 99 -2.01 -1.96 12.62
N GLN A 100 -2.96 -1.60 11.78
CA GLN A 100 -3.89 -2.54 11.15
C GLN A 100 -3.21 -3.18 9.95
N LEU A 101 -3.21 -4.49 9.88
CA LEU A 101 -2.65 -5.25 8.78
C LEU A 101 -3.52 -5.04 7.52
N VAL A 102 -2.92 -4.53 6.46
CA VAL A 102 -3.57 -4.38 5.15
C VAL A 102 -3.25 -5.60 4.27
N LYS A 103 -1.97 -6.02 4.25
CA LYS A 103 -1.54 -7.18 3.45
C LYS A 103 -0.27 -7.80 4.04
N ARG A 104 -0.20 -9.12 4.02
CA ARG A 104 1.06 -9.86 4.19
C ARG A 104 1.71 -10.11 2.84
N ASP A 105 3.02 -9.88 2.77
CA ASP A 105 3.82 -10.10 1.59
C ASP A 105 5.21 -10.63 2.02
N ARG A 106 6.11 -10.79 1.09
CA ARG A 106 7.50 -11.16 1.35
C ARG A 106 8.43 -10.25 0.56
N LEU A 107 9.59 -9.96 1.10
CA LEU A 107 10.67 -9.35 0.33
C LEU A 107 11.32 -10.40 -0.55
N VAL A 108 11.54 -10.05 -1.81
CA VAL A 108 12.24 -10.88 -2.78
C VAL A 108 13.38 -10.12 -3.40
N TRP A 109 14.47 -10.82 -3.72
CA TRP A 109 15.58 -10.25 -4.48
C TRP A 109 15.12 -9.99 -5.92
N VAL A 110 15.55 -8.85 -6.46
CA VAL A 110 15.23 -8.46 -7.82
C VAL A 110 16.47 -8.03 -8.59
N GLY A 111 16.45 -8.35 -9.87
CA GLY A 111 17.46 -7.99 -10.85
C GLY A 111 16.91 -8.15 -12.26
N THR A 112 17.78 -8.23 -13.27
CA THR A 112 17.39 -8.56 -14.65
C THR A 112 17.40 -10.07 -14.87
N PRO A 113 16.73 -10.59 -15.92
CA PRO A 113 16.82 -12.00 -16.30
C PRO A 113 18.27 -12.46 -16.58
N SER A 114 19.12 -11.55 -17.01
CA SER A 114 20.54 -11.80 -17.28
C SER A 114 21.47 -11.63 -16.08
N THR A 115 20.94 -11.34 -14.89
CA THR A 115 21.73 -11.14 -13.67
C THR A 115 22.53 -12.39 -13.34
N LYS A 116 23.86 -12.27 -13.34
CA LYS A 116 24.80 -13.31 -12.86
C LYS A 116 25.49 -12.79 -11.62
N LEU A 117 25.52 -13.60 -10.57
CA LEU A 117 26.11 -13.25 -9.30
C LEU A 117 27.34 -14.11 -9.03
N ASP A 118 28.46 -13.48 -8.74
CA ASP A 118 29.66 -14.11 -8.21
C ASP A 118 29.65 -13.95 -6.69
N LEU A 119 29.29 -15.00 -5.96
CA LEU A 119 29.22 -14.98 -4.50
C LEU A 119 30.59 -14.97 -3.81
N THR A 120 31.66 -15.13 -4.57
CA THR A 120 33.05 -15.00 -4.06
C THR A 120 33.49 -13.54 -3.94
N ARG A 121 32.76 -12.64 -4.57
CA ARG A 121 32.99 -11.18 -4.55
C ARG A 121 31.88 -10.47 -3.77
N PRO A 122 32.15 -9.25 -3.26
CA PRO A 122 31.11 -8.44 -2.62
C PRO A 122 29.96 -8.14 -3.58
N LEU A 123 28.75 -8.61 -3.22
CA LEU A 123 27.53 -8.42 -4.01
C LEU A 123 27.22 -6.95 -4.20
N PRO A 124 27.04 -6.47 -5.44
CA PRO A 124 26.65 -5.09 -5.70
C PRO A 124 25.17 -4.87 -5.37
N LEU A 125 24.88 -3.96 -4.48
CA LEU A 125 23.50 -3.66 -4.04
C LEU A 125 23.08 -2.26 -4.46
N ALA A 126 21.88 -2.14 -4.99
CA ALA A 126 21.12 -0.90 -5.09
C ALA A 126 20.20 -0.79 -3.87
N LEU A 127 20.38 0.23 -3.05
CA LEU A 127 19.73 0.34 -1.75
C LEU A 127 19.13 1.72 -1.53
N TYR A 128 18.07 1.79 -0.75
CA TYR A 128 17.64 3.03 -0.14
C TYR A 128 18.67 3.56 0.87
N PRO A 129 18.74 4.88 1.13
CA PRO A 129 19.43 5.41 2.30
C PRO A 129 18.77 4.93 3.59
N ALA A 130 19.45 5.07 4.73
CA ALA A 130 18.82 4.88 6.03
C ALA A 130 17.95 6.11 6.39
N PRO A 131 16.84 5.93 7.15
CA PRO A 131 16.29 4.66 7.62
C PRO A 131 15.41 3.97 6.54
N SER A 132 15.67 2.70 6.28
CA SER A 132 14.87 1.89 5.35
C SER A 132 14.69 0.47 5.87
N ILE A 133 13.45 0.00 5.89
CA ILE A 133 13.08 -1.33 6.35
C ILE A 133 13.70 -2.38 5.41
N SER A 134 13.51 -2.24 4.09
CA SER A 134 14.07 -3.19 3.10
C SER A 134 15.60 -3.26 3.20
N ARG A 135 16.29 -2.10 3.30
CA ARG A 135 17.75 -2.07 3.50
C ARG A 135 18.16 -2.83 4.75
N THR A 136 17.43 -2.68 5.85
CA THR A 136 17.73 -3.37 7.11
C THR A 136 17.62 -4.87 6.94
N GLU A 137 16.53 -5.35 6.31
CA GLU A 137 16.30 -6.78 6.07
C GLU A 137 17.35 -7.38 5.13
N ILE A 138 17.68 -6.70 4.02
CA ILE A 138 18.76 -7.09 3.11
C ILE A 138 20.08 -7.29 3.87
N ARG A 139 20.49 -6.27 4.63
CA ARG A 139 21.75 -6.33 5.38
C ARG A 139 21.75 -7.41 6.44
N ARG A 140 20.61 -7.62 7.12
CA ARG A 140 20.44 -8.67 8.11
C ARG A 140 20.57 -10.06 7.48
N ALA A 141 19.90 -10.31 6.35
CA ALA A 141 19.95 -11.58 5.65
C ALA A 141 21.38 -11.91 5.14
N LEU A 142 22.04 -10.96 4.47
CA LEU A 142 23.40 -11.14 3.96
C LEU A 142 24.42 -11.37 5.08
N ARG A 143 24.31 -10.66 6.20
CA ARG A 143 25.19 -10.88 7.37
C ARG A 143 25.01 -12.26 7.97
N ARG A 144 23.77 -12.73 8.12
CA ARG A 144 23.49 -14.10 8.59
C ARG A 144 24.05 -15.18 7.67
N ALA A 145 23.98 -14.95 6.37
CA ALA A 145 24.54 -15.85 5.35
C ALA A 145 26.06 -15.68 5.16
N ARG A 146 26.71 -14.74 5.87
CA ARG A 146 28.14 -14.39 5.72
C ARG A 146 28.53 -14.02 4.29
N LEU A 147 27.59 -13.49 3.51
CA LEU A 147 27.85 -13.03 2.15
C LEU A 147 28.36 -11.59 2.16
N PRO A 148 29.54 -11.32 1.57
CA PRO A 148 30.04 -9.97 1.45
C PRO A 148 29.19 -9.15 0.47
N PHE A 149 29.02 -7.88 0.76
CA PHE A 149 28.27 -6.97 -0.12
C PHE A 149 28.87 -5.56 -0.09
N ARG A 150 28.61 -4.83 -1.16
CA ARG A 150 28.92 -3.39 -1.28
C ARG A 150 27.69 -2.63 -1.73
N THR A 151 27.58 -1.40 -1.33
CA THR A 151 26.56 -0.50 -1.87
C THR A 151 27.07 0.06 -3.20
N ALA A 152 26.50 -0.43 -4.29
CA ALA A 152 26.85 0.03 -5.64
C ALA A 152 26.06 1.30 -6.02
N CYS A 153 24.81 1.45 -5.51
CA CYS A 153 23.99 2.61 -5.76
C CYS A 153 23.12 2.94 -4.53
N ILE A 154 22.94 4.23 -4.24
CA ILE A 154 21.98 4.74 -3.26
C ILE A 154 20.83 5.43 -4.01
N CYS A 155 19.63 4.91 -3.84
CA CYS A 155 18.42 5.39 -4.52
C CYS A 155 17.44 5.99 -3.51
N ARG A 156 17.01 7.24 -3.71
CA ARG A 156 16.07 7.92 -2.79
C ARG A 156 14.59 7.69 -3.10
N GLY A 157 14.29 6.92 -4.14
CA GLY A 157 12.93 6.55 -4.52
C GLY A 157 12.91 5.21 -5.26
N VAL A 158 11.74 4.56 -5.28
CA VAL A 158 11.54 3.24 -5.90
C VAL A 158 11.90 3.23 -7.38
N ASN A 159 11.59 4.29 -8.12
CA ASN A 159 11.94 4.39 -9.55
C ASN A 159 13.46 4.35 -9.78
N GLY A 160 14.22 5.05 -8.93
CA GLY A 160 15.68 5.01 -8.98
C GLY A 160 16.23 3.62 -8.65
N LEU A 161 15.62 2.93 -7.69
CA LEU A 161 16.00 1.57 -7.31
C LEU A 161 15.70 0.56 -8.43
N ILE A 162 14.53 0.68 -9.07
CA ILE A 162 14.16 -0.13 -10.23
C ILE A 162 15.11 0.14 -11.40
N ALA A 163 15.42 1.40 -11.69
CA ALA A 163 16.33 1.78 -12.77
C ALA A 163 17.76 1.23 -12.53
N ALA A 164 18.28 1.35 -11.31
CA ALA A 164 19.60 0.81 -10.96
C ALA A 164 19.66 -0.71 -11.09
N ALA A 165 18.62 -1.42 -10.67
CA ALA A 165 18.52 -2.87 -10.82
C ALA A 165 18.38 -3.28 -12.29
N ALA A 166 17.55 -2.58 -13.08
CA ALA A 166 17.36 -2.84 -14.51
C ALA A 166 18.62 -2.58 -15.33
N ALA A 167 19.42 -1.58 -14.94
CA ALA A 167 20.72 -1.28 -15.54
C ALA A 167 21.85 -2.24 -15.10
N GLY A 168 21.56 -3.20 -14.22
CA GLY A 168 22.57 -4.13 -13.72
C GLY A 168 23.62 -3.50 -12.79
N ILE A 169 23.40 -2.31 -12.27
CA ILE A 169 24.31 -1.61 -11.33
C ILE A 169 24.39 -2.38 -10.01
N GLY A 170 23.30 -3.02 -9.60
CA GLY A 170 23.24 -3.86 -8.43
C GLY A 170 21.87 -4.50 -8.25
N ILE A 171 21.83 -5.60 -7.50
CA ILE A 171 20.56 -6.22 -7.11
C ILE A 171 19.91 -5.46 -5.95
N SER A 172 18.61 -5.60 -5.82
CA SER A 172 17.85 -4.99 -4.73
C SER A 172 16.78 -5.94 -4.19
N ALA A 173 15.88 -5.44 -3.33
CA ALA A 173 14.73 -6.17 -2.87
C ALA A 173 13.46 -5.31 -2.93
N LEU A 174 12.38 -5.93 -3.40
CA LEU A 174 11.03 -5.38 -3.43
C LEU A 174 10.06 -6.35 -2.74
N ALA A 175 8.90 -5.87 -2.37
CA ALA A 175 7.78 -6.74 -2.01
C ALA A 175 7.40 -7.58 -3.24
N ALA A 176 7.13 -8.87 -3.07
CA ALA A 176 6.89 -9.79 -4.20
C ALA A 176 5.74 -9.33 -5.10
N SER A 177 4.67 -8.80 -4.50
CA SER A 177 3.52 -8.28 -5.25
C SER A 177 3.76 -6.94 -5.96
N LEU A 178 4.94 -6.32 -5.78
CA LEU A 178 5.30 -5.01 -6.32
C LEU A 178 6.48 -5.08 -7.31
N VAL A 179 6.90 -6.28 -7.70
CA VAL A 179 7.97 -6.46 -8.68
C VAL A 179 7.46 -6.03 -10.05
N PRO A 180 8.07 -4.99 -10.66
CA PRO A 180 7.61 -4.51 -11.95
C PRO A 180 8.09 -5.42 -13.10
N ALA A 181 7.40 -5.37 -14.25
CA ALA A 181 7.64 -6.26 -15.40
C ALA A 181 9.08 -6.20 -15.98
N GLN A 182 9.80 -5.08 -15.80
CA GLN A 182 11.20 -4.94 -16.24
C GLN A 182 12.21 -5.64 -15.35
N LEU A 183 11.81 -6.12 -14.18
CA LEU A 183 12.65 -6.86 -13.26
C LEU A 183 12.13 -8.29 -13.09
N THR A 184 13.01 -9.18 -12.68
CA THR A 184 12.66 -10.54 -12.31
C THR A 184 13.07 -10.84 -10.87
N THR A 185 12.35 -11.74 -10.24
CA THR A 185 12.74 -12.29 -8.94
C THR A 185 13.93 -13.22 -9.13
N LEU A 186 15.01 -12.97 -8.38
CA LEU A 186 16.17 -13.84 -8.35
C LEU A 186 15.88 -15.03 -7.44
N GLY A 187 15.64 -16.17 -8.05
CA GLY A 187 15.23 -17.40 -7.38
C GLY A 187 16.39 -18.19 -6.74
N PRO A 188 16.11 -19.44 -6.31
CA PRO A 188 17.06 -20.29 -5.58
C PRO A 188 18.40 -20.53 -6.31
N GLY A 189 18.39 -20.52 -7.65
CA GLY A 189 19.61 -20.69 -8.47
C GLY A 189 20.68 -19.62 -8.22
N HIS A 190 20.31 -18.47 -7.68
CA HIS A 190 21.26 -17.41 -7.32
C HIS A 190 21.88 -17.58 -5.92
N ARG A 191 21.44 -18.56 -5.14
CA ARG A 191 21.94 -18.89 -3.79
C ARG A 191 21.93 -17.69 -2.82
N LEU A 192 21.00 -16.76 -3.03
CA LEU A 192 20.79 -15.63 -2.13
C LEU A 192 19.95 -16.06 -0.91
N PRO A 193 20.22 -15.52 0.28
CA PRO A 193 19.43 -15.82 1.47
C PRO A 193 18.02 -15.27 1.36
N GLU A 194 17.05 -15.96 1.96
CA GLU A 194 15.68 -15.44 2.07
C GLU A 194 15.65 -14.14 2.90
N LEU A 195 14.83 -13.19 2.44
CA LEU A 195 14.66 -11.90 3.11
C LEU A 195 13.53 -11.91 4.14
N GLY A 196 12.60 -12.86 4.00
CA GLY A 196 11.51 -13.07 4.94
C GLY A 196 10.24 -12.28 4.63
N PRO A 197 9.24 -12.41 5.51
CA PRO A 197 7.96 -11.74 5.36
C PRO A 197 8.07 -10.23 5.59
N ILE A 198 7.12 -9.50 5.03
CA ILE A 198 6.91 -8.07 5.24
C ILE A 198 5.43 -7.81 5.40
N ASP A 199 5.06 -7.07 6.42
CA ASP A 199 3.69 -6.64 6.65
C ASP A 199 3.50 -5.23 6.11
N LEU A 200 2.48 -5.05 5.27
CA LEU A 200 1.98 -3.75 4.86
C LEU A 200 0.85 -3.38 5.80
N VAL A 201 0.99 -2.26 6.46
CA VAL A 201 0.09 -1.82 7.53
C VAL A 201 -0.41 -0.41 7.30
N LEU A 202 -1.55 -0.12 7.93
CA LEU A 202 -2.07 1.21 8.13
C LEU A 202 -1.85 1.57 9.61
N LEU A 203 -1.15 2.67 9.84
CA LEU A 203 -0.93 3.26 11.16
C LEU A 203 -1.58 4.63 11.24
N THR A 204 -2.14 4.95 12.38
CA THR A 204 -2.73 6.26 12.66
C THR A 204 -1.96 6.99 13.75
N ASN A 205 -2.01 8.29 13.70
CA ASN A 205 -1.56 9.12 14.80
C ASN A 205 -2.61 9.07 15.93
N PRO A 206 -2.26 8.66 17.16
CA PRO A 206 -3.22 8.56 18.27
C PRO A 206 -3.92 9.88 18.61
N ARG A 207 -3.32 11.03 18.27
CA ARG A 207 -3.94 12.34 18.50
C ARG A 207 -5.02 12.70 17.49
N THR A 208 -5.06 12.02 16.34
CA THR A 208 -5.98 12.35 15.24
C THR A 208 -6.83 11.16 14.79
N ASP A 209 -6.66 9.99 15.38
CA ASP A 209 -7.34 8.74 15.02
C ASP A 209 -8.87 8.82 15.17
N GLN A 210 -9.36 9.65 16.08
CA GLN A 210 -10.79 9.89 16.31
C GLN A 210 -11.42 10.86 15.31
N ARG A 211 -10.65 11.56 14.47
CA ARG A 211 -11.19 12.44 13.44
C ARG A 211 -12.00 11.64 12.41
N SER A 212 -13.18 12.14 12.06
CA SER A 212 -14.08 11.46 11.13
C SER A 212 -13.43 11.18 9.77
N ALA A 213 -12.58 12.08 9.26
CA ALA A 213 -11.84 11.90 8.02
C ALA A 213 -10.81 10.76 8.11
N VAL A 214 -10.11 10.61 9.24
CA VAL A 214 -9.16 9.52 9.47
C VAL A 214 -9.89 8.18 9.48
N ARG A 215 -10.97 8.08 10.26
CA ARG A 215 -11.78 6.86 10.37
C ARG A 215 -12.40 6.46 9.03
N ALA A 216 -12.89 7.42 8.25
CA ALA A 216 -13.41 7.17 6.92
C ALA A 216 -12.34 6.62 5.96
N LEU A 217 -11.11 7.19 5.98
CA LEU A 217 -10.00 6.67 5.17
C LEU A 217 -9.63 5.25 5.57
N ILE A 218 -9.54 4.97 6.87
CA ILE A 218 -9.26 3.62 7.38
C ILE A 218 -10.27 2.63 6.82
N ALA A 219 -11.58 2.94 6.94
CA ALA A 219 -12.65 2.09 6.44
C ALA A 219 -12.53 1.84 4.94
N THR A 220 -12.23 2.88 4.13
CA THR A 220 -12.05 2.76 2.69
C THR A 220 -10.86 1.87 2.33
N VAL A 221 -9.71 2.06 2.98
CA VAL A 221 -8.50 1.26 2.73
C VAL A 221 -8.72 -0.21 3.10
N LEU A 222 -9.32 -0.49 4.24
CA LEU A 222 -9.58 -1.86 4.71
C LEU A 222 -10.66 -2.56 3.87
N ALA A 223 -11.71 -1.85 3.46
CA ALA A 223 -12.74 -2.39 2.57
C ALA A 223 -12.20 -2.76 1.18
N SER A 224 -11.19 -2.05 0.71
CA SER A 224 -10.51 -2.36 -0.54
C SER A 224 -9.66 -3.64 -0.47
N GLY A 225 -9.30 -4.10 0.74
CA GLY A 225 -8.66 -5.37 1.03
C GLY A 225 -7.32 -5.59 0.33
N SER A 226 -6.94 -6.86 0.20
CA SER A 226 -5.68 -7.27 -0.44
C SER A 226 -5.56 -6.88 -1.92
N ARG A 227 -6.67 -6.60 -2.60
CA ARG A 227 -6.71 -6.09 -3.99
C ARG A 227 -6.07 -4.71 -4.14
N THR A 228 -5.99 -3.97 -3.06
CA THR A 228 -5.46 -2.59 -3.01
C THR A 228 -3.98 -2.49 -3.37
N LEU A 229 -3.20 -3.53 -3.12
CA LEU A 229 -1.75 -3.49 -3.14
C LEU A 229 -1.13 -4.43 -4.21
N THR A 230 -1.88 -4.74 -5.25
CA THR A 230 -1.36 -5.36 -6.48
C THR A 230 -1.01 -4.29 -7.51
N THR A 231 0.01 -4.55 -8.33
CA THR A 231 0.37 -3.65 -9.41
C THR A 231 -0.78 -3.52 -10.40
N TYR A 232 -1.00 -2.33 -10.93
CA TYR A 232 -2.06 -2.01 -11.91
C TYR A 232 -2.07 -2.92 -13.16
N ARG A 233 -1.00 -3.69 -13.40
CA ARG A 233 -0.83 -4.54 -14.58
C ARG A 233 -1.42 -5.96 -14.47
N ASP A 234 -1.68 -6.48 -13.30
CA ASP A 234 -2.11 -7.88 -13.15
C ASP A 234 -3.53 -8.15 -13.67
N GLU A 235 -4.35 -7.11 -13.86
CA GLU A 235 -5.71 -7.27 -14.43
C GLU A 235 -5.78 -7.09 -15.95
N ALA A 236 -4.87 -6.35 -16.54
CA ALA A 236 -4.83 -6.20 -18.01
C ALA A 236 -4.42 -7.47 -18.73
N THR A 237 -3.80 -8.44 -18.01
CA THR A 237 -3.44 -9.76 -18.53
C THR A 237 -4.47 -10.85 -18.18
N ALA A 238 -5.43 -10.56 -17.30
CA ALA A 238 -6.38 -11.58 -16.82
C ALA A 238 -7.66 -11.69 -17.66
N ASP A 239 -8.05 -10.69 -18.45
CA ASP A 239 -9.19 -10.82 -19.40
C ASP A 239 -9.14 -9.80 -20.54
N PRO A 240 -8.51 -10.15 -21.69
CA PRO A 240 -8.62 -9.33 -22.90
C PRO A 240 -9.97 -9.46 -23.62
N ALA A 241 -10.91 -10.31 -23.15
CA ALA A 241 -12.14 -10.64 -23.88
C ALA A 241 -13.42 -9.96 -23.31
N ALA A 242 -13.36 -9.27 -22.17
CA ALA A 242 -14.57 -8.73 -21.50
C ALA A 242 -15.08 -7.40 -22.07
N HIS A 243 -14.38 -6.74 -22.98
CA HIS A 243 -14.78 -5.42 -23.50
C HIS A 243 -15.24 -5.39 -24.95
N LEU A 244 -15.50 -6.56 -25.58
CA LEU A 244 -16.04 -6.67 -26.95
C LEU A 244 -17.24 -7.60 -26.97
N ARG A 245 -18.34 -7.20 -26.35
CA ARG A 245 -19.70 -7.66 -26.74
C ARG A 245 -20.59 -6.45 -26.92
N PRO A 246 -21.30 -6.40 -28.06
CA PRO A 246 -22.13 -5.27 -28.47
C PRO A 246 -23.36 -5.10 -27.58
#